data_1a0e9a2ff830d0ce56ad70129ab53ab8
#
_entry.id   1a0e9a2ff830d0ce56ad70129ab53ab8
#
_cell.length_a   1.000
_cell.length_b   1.000
_cell.length_c   1.000
_cell.angle_alpha   90.00
_cell.angle_beta   90.00
_cell.angle_gamma   90.00
#
_symmetry.space_group_name_H-M   'P 1'
#
loop_
_entity.id
_entity.type
_entity.pdbx_description
1 polymer ?
#
loop_
_entity_poly.entity_id
_entity_poly.type
_entity_poly.pdbx_seq_one_letter_code
_entity_poly.pdbx_strand_id
1 'polypeptide(L)'
;MSETKPVLWNRNFVQCCISYFLMNFAFYMLMPTMPVYLVEELGISTSEVGMVLSSYTIGLLCVRPFSGYLVDCFSRKPLYVFAFTIFACLFAGYWFAMTVYTIMAVRFIQGGVMGLTSVSGNTITIDVIPSKRRGEGMGFYGLTINLAMSLAPLVAVGLYDRHGFFWIIGVALVIALVGIGSVGLICYPKREKVPRPAFSLDRFFLVKALPAALAYLLVAIPYGMLLSFVVLYGKEIEVPNPGYFFICMAIGVGTARLISGRLVDHGKIHVVSIVSLVSLAISFSVFATVHTSFVFFACALAIGIGFGVSVPAFQCLFVNVAPHHM
;
A
#
# COMPACT_ATOMS: atom_id res chain seq x y z
N MET A 1 -27.33 -32.19 7.39
CA MET A 1 -25.95 -32.36 6.87
C MET A 1 -25.21 -31.06 7.15
N SER A 2 -24.25 -31.05 8.07
CA SER A 2 -23.39 -29.88 8.33
C SER A 2 -22.50 -29.66 7.11
N GLU A 3 -22.82 -28.66 6.29
CA GLU A 3 -21.90 -28.23 5.22
C GLU A 3 -20.59 -27.78 5.88
N THR A 4 -19.55 -28.58 5.75
CA THR A 4 -18.20 -28.19 6.16
C THR A 4 -17.80 -26.93 5.41
N LYS A 5 -17.55 -25.82 6.15
CA LYS A 5 -17.10 -24.58 5.54
C LYS A 5 -15.80 -24.85 4.77
N PRO A 6 -15.70 -24.47 3.49
CA PRO A 6 -14.50 -24.71 2.69
C PRO A 6 -13.28 -24.06 3.34
N VAL A 7 -12.12 -24.72 3.27
CA VAL A 7 -10.87 -24.26 3.91
C VAL A 7 -10.35 -23.00 3.21
N LEU A 8 -10.27 -21.89 3.94
CA LEU A 8 -9.71 -20.62 3.43
C LEU A 8 -8.18 -20.66 3.32
N TRP A 9 -7.53 -21.14 4.36
CA TRP A 9 -6.06 -21.19 4.47
C TRP A 9 -5.48 -22.36 3.67
N ASN A 10 -5.76 -22.37 2.36
CA ASN A 10 -5.11 -23.31 1.45
C ASN A 10 -3.74 -22.76 1.03
N ARG A 11 -2.88 -23.65 0.51
CA ARG A 11 -1.52 -23.33 0.08
C ARG A 11 -1.47 -22.15 -0.91
N ASN A 12 -2.39 -22.09 -1.85
CA ASN A 12 -2.41 -21.04 -2.87
C ASN A 12 -2.75 -19.68 -2.27
N PHE A 13 -3.73 -19.61 -1.36
CA PHE A 13 -4.10 -18.36 -0.69
C PHE A 13 -2.95 -17.84 0.19
N VAL A 14 -2.27 -18.71 0.93
CA VAL A 14 -1.10 -18.35 1.73
C VAL A 14 0.00 -17.77 0.83
N GLN A 15 0.29 -18.39 -0.33
CA GLN A 15 1.29 -17.89 -1.27
C GLN A 15 0.87 -16.52 -1.87
N CYS A 16 -0.41 -16.30 -2.14
CA CYS A 16 -0.92 -14.98 -2.56
C CYS A 16 -0.66 -13.92 -1.47
N CYS A 17 -0.95 -14.23 -0.21
CA CYS A 17 -0.70 -13.32 0.91
C CYS A 17 0.80 -13.01 1.08
N ILE A 18 1.66 -14.03 1.00
CA ILE A 18 3.12 -13.87 1.11
C ILE A 18 3.65 -13.02 -0.03
N SER A 19 3.29 -13.31 -1.28
CA SER A 19 3.76 -12.56 -2.44
C SER A 19 3.34 -11.09 -2.37
N TYR A 20 2.10 -10.81 -1.96
CA TYR A 20 1.58 -9.46 -1.83
C TYR A 20 2.23 -8.70 -0.67
N PHE A 21 2.46 -9.37 0.46
CA PHE A 21 3.21 -8.82 1.58
C PHE A 21 4.61 -8.43 1.14
N LEU A 22 5.39 -9.33 0.53
CA LEU A 22 6.78 -9.09 0.15
C LEU A 22 6.90 -8.00 -0.92
N MET A 23 5.99 -7.96 -1.90
CA MET A 23 5.94 -6.90 -2.90
C MET A 23 5.76 -5.53 -2.26
N ASN A 24 4.77 -5.41 -1.38
CA ASN A 24 4.49 -4.15 -0.69
C ASN A 24 5.59 -3.81 0.32
N PHE A 25 6.16 -4.80 1.00
CA PHE A 25 7.27 -4.59 1.92
C PHE A 25 8.48 -3.96 1.21
N ALA A 26 8.89 -4.52 0.06
CA ALA A 26 9.95 -3.95 -0.76
C ALA A 26 9.64 -2.50 -1.18
N PHE A 27 8.40 -2.21 -1.58
CA PHE A 27 7.97 -0.86 -1.95
C PHE A 27 8.02 0.12 -0.77
N TYR A 28 7.44 -0.27 0.39
CA TYR A 28 7.37 0.63 1.54
C TYR A 28 8.71 0.86 2.24
N MET A 29 9.74 0.06 1.97
CA MET A 29 11.12 0.37 2.40
C MET A 29 11.65 1.66 1.77
N LEU A 30 11.25 1.97 0.53
CA LEU A 30 11.73 3.16 -0.18
C LEU A 30 10.99 4.44 0.22
N MET A 31 9.79 4.33 0.78
CA MET A 31 8.95 5.49 1.08
C MET A 31 9.61 6.50 2.02
N PRO A 32 10.10 6.12 3.22
CA PRO A 32 10.74 7.06 4.13
C PRO A 32 12.21 7.35 3.80
N THR A 33 12.88 6.45 3.10
CA THR A 33 14.33 6.54 2.90
C THR A 33 14.74 7.27 1.62
N MET A 34 13.91 7.20 0.59
CA MET A 34 14.17 7.93 -0.65
C MET A 34 14.15 9.45 -0.47
N PRO A 35 13.19 10.09 0.23
CA PRO A 35 13.27 11.51 0.51
C PRO A 35 14.54 11.93 1.25
N VAL A 36 14.96 11.13 2.23
CA VAL A 36 16.20 11.37 2.99
C VAL A 36 17.40 11.31 2.07
N TYR A 37 17.52 10.27 1.24
CA TYR A 37 18.57 10.11 0.24
C TYR A 37 18.64 11.31 -0.74
N LEU A 38 17.48 11.72 -1.27
CA LEU A 38 17.39 12.82 -2.22
C LEU A 38 17.84 14.15 -1.63
N VAL A 39 17.49 14.43 -0.37
CA VAL A 39 17.87 15.68 0.31
C VAL A 39 19.30 15.62 0.82
N GLU A 40 19.68 14.57 1.55
CA GLU A 40 20.98 14.52 2.25
C GLU A 40 22.14 14.17 1.32
N GLU A 41 21.95 13.26 0.34
CA GLU A 41 23.04 12.79 -0.51
C GLU A 41 23.07 13.49 -1.88
N LEU A 42 21.91 13.84 -2.46
CA LEU A 42 21.84 14.51 -3.76
C LEU A 42 21.61 16.03 -3.64
N GLY A 43 21.37 16.56 -2.43
CA GLY A 43 21.18 18.00 -2.21
C GLY A 43 19.94 18.59 -2.87
N ILE A 44 18.91 17.77 -3.12
CA ILE A 44 17.70 18.15 -3.84
C ILE A 44 16.73 18.87 -2.90
N SER A 45 16.06 19.90 -3.41
CA SER A 45 15.04 20.63 -2.63
C SER A 45 13.84 19.74 -2.30
N THR A 46 13.18 19.99 -1.15
CA THR A 46 11.98 19.23 -0.73
C THR A 46 10.84 19.31 -1.75
N SER A 47 10.76 20.39 -2.53
CA SER A 47 9.79 20.54 -3.64
C SER A 47 10.07 19.54 -4.76
N GLU A 48 11.33 19.37 -5.16
CA GLU A 48 11.74 18.42 -6.19
C GLU A 48 11.56 16.96 -5.71
N VAL A 49 11.80 16.68 -4.41
CA VAL A 49 11.49 15.39 -3.80
C VAL A 49 10.01 15.04 -3.99
N GLY A 50 9.11 16.01 -3.77
CA GLY A 50 7.68 15.83 -4.03
C GLY A 50 7.38 15.43 -5.48
N MET A 51 8.06 16.02 -6.47
CA MET A 51 7.92 15.66 -7.89
C MET A 51 8.41 14.23 -8.17
N VAL A 52 9.56 13.85 -7.60
CA VAL A 52 10.10 12.48 -7.72
C VAL A 52 9.12 11.45 -7.17
N LEU A 53 8.57 11.67 -5.99
CA LEU A 53 7.61 10.75 -5.38
C LEU A 53 6.29 10.70 -6.16
N SER A 54 5.81 11.84 -6.65
CA SER A 54 4.57 11.94 -7.42
C SER A 54 4.67 11.22 -8.76
N SER A 55 5.86 11.13 -9.38
CA SER A 55 6.06 10.46 -10.65
C SER A 55 5.63 8.99 -10.61
N TYR A 56 5.86 8.30 -9.48
CA TYR A 56 5.37 6.94 -9.25
C TYR A 56 3.84 6.86 -9.29
N THR A 57 3.17 7.77 -8.59
CA THR A 57 1.71 7.80 -8.53
C THR A 57 1.10 8.12 -9.90
N ILE A 58 1.71 9.02 -10.64
CA ILE A 58 1.29 9.34 -12.01
C ILE A 58 1.41 8.10 -12.90
N GLY A 59 2.55 7.40 -12.87
CA GLY A 59 2.75 6.16 -13.61
C GLY A 59 1.70 5.09 -13.26
N LEU A 60 1.40 4.93 -11.96
CA LEU A 60 0.37 4.00 -11.48
C LEU A 60 -1.02 4.37 -12.02
N LEU A 61 -1.39 5.64 -11.95
CA LEU A 61 -2.69 6.13 -12.43
C LEU A 61 -2.83 6.00 -13.95
N CYS A 62 -1.76 6.19 -14.72
CA CYS A 62 -1.77 6.02 -16.17
C CYS A 62 -2.03 4.57 -16.59
N VAL A 63 -1.49 3.59 -15.88
CA VAL A 63 -1.60 2.17 -16.27
C VAL A 63 -2.81 1.48 -15.63
N ARG A 64 -3.25 1.92 -14.45
CA ARG A 64 -4.29 1.25 -13.67
C ARG A 64 -5.63 1.06 -14.42
N PRO A 65 -6.13 2.02 -15.21
CA PRO A 65 -7.36 1.83 -16.00
C PRO A 65 -7.24 0.66 -16.99
N PHE A 66 -6.07 0.48 -17.58
CA PHE A 66 -5.82 -0.58 -18.56
C PHE A 66 -5.51 -1.93 -17.92
N SER A 67 -5.12 -1.95 -16.64
CA SER A 67 -4.70 -3.16 -15.93
C SER A 67 -5.80 -4.23 -15.88
N GLY A 68 -7.05 -3.82 -15.66
CA GLY A 68 -8.21 -4.72 -15.68
C GLY A 68 -8.38 -5.40 -17.04
N TYR A 69 -8.34 -4.62 -18.12
CA TYR A 69 -8.42 -5.15 -19.49
C TYR A 69 -7.28 -6.13 -19.80
N LEU A 70 -6.05 -5.80 -19.41
CA LEU A 70 -4.90 -6.69 -19.60
C LEU A 70 -5.04 -8.00 -18.85
N VAL A 71 -5.54 -7.98 -17.61
CA VAL A 71 -5.79 -9.18 -16.78
C VAL A 71 -6.88 -10.07 -17.38
N ASP A 72 -7.85 -9.48 -18.08
CA ASP A 72 -8.90 -10.24 -18.77
C ASP A 72 -8.44 -10.80 -20.13
N CYS A 73 -7.53 -10.09 -20.83
CA CYS A 73 -6.99 -10.51 -22.12
C CYS A 73 -5.89 -11.56 -22.03
N PHE A 74 -5.08 -11.52 -20.99
CA PHE A 74 -3.91 -12.39 -20.84
C PHE A 74 -4.10 -13.42 -19.72
N SER A 75 -3.28 -14.48 -19.74
CA SER A 75 -3.23 -15.43 -18.65
C SER A 75 -2.76 -14.77 -17.36
N ARG A 76 -3.57 -14.81 -16.32
CA ARG A 76 -3.39 -14.00 -15.08
C ARG A 76 -2.06 -14.28 -14.36
N LYS A 77 -1.69 -15.55 -14.16
CA LYS A 77 -0.44 -15.90 -13.45
C LYS A 77 0.81 -15.48 -14.23
N PRO A 78 0.99 -15.78 -15.55
CA PRO A 78 2.14 -15.29 -16.32
C PRO A 78 2.23 -13.76 -16.35
N LEU A 79 1.09 -13.06 -16.48
CA LEU A 79 1.03 -11.60 -16.46
C LEU A 79 1.49 -11.04 -15.11
N TYR A 80 1.05 -11.64 -14.00
CA TYR A 80 1.46 -11.25 -12.66
C TYR A 80 2.96 -11.47 -12.45
N VAL A 81 3.50 -12.64 -12.83
CA VAL A 81 4.94 -12.93 -12.73
C VAL A 81 5.74 -11.95 -13.57
N PHE A 82 5.33 -11.69 -14.81
CA PHE A 82 6.00 -10.75 -15.71
C PHE A 82 6.04 -9.33 -15.14
N ALA A 83 4.89 -8.80 -14.72
CA ALA A 83 4.80 -7.47 -14.13
C ALA A 83 5.61 -7.39 -12.82
N PHE A 84 5.53 -8.39 -11.94
CA PHE A 84 6.27 -8.40 -10.69
C PHE A 84 7.80 -8.51 -10.94
N THR A 85 8.22 -9.24 -11.96
CA THR A 85 9.64 -9.32 -12.34
C THR A 85 10.16 -7.96 -12.80
N ILE A 86 9.42 -7.24 -13.66
CA ILE A 86 9.80 -5.88 -14.06
C ILE A 86 9.86 -4.97 -12.84
N PHE A 87 8.85 -5.05 -11.95
CA PHE A 87 8.83 -4.28 -10.70
C PHE A 87 10.09 -4.53 -9.87
N ALA A 88 10.51 -5.78 -9.71
CA ALA A 88 11.73 -6.15 -9.00
C ALA A 88 13.00 -5.63 -9.70
N CYS A 89 13.11 -5.80 -11.01
CA CYS A 89 14.26 -5.32 -11.79
C CYS A 89 14.44 -3.80 -11.69
N LEU A 90 13.34 -3.05 -11.54
CA LEU A 90 13.41 -1.59 -11.39
C LEU A 90 14.05 -1.14 -10.07
N PHE A 91 14.12 -2.00 -9.03
CA PHE A 91 14.97 -1.70 -7.87
C PHE A 91 16.46 -1.64 -8.28
N ALA A 92 16.94 -2.55 -9.13
CA ALA A 92 18.28 -2.47 -9.65
C ALA A 92 18.49 -1.22 -10.51
N GLY A 93 17.45 -0.69 -11.13
CA GLY A 93 17.50 0.56 -11.90
C GLY A 93 17.97 1.77 -11.08
N TYR A 94 17.72 1.79 -9.76
CA TYR A 94 18.17 2.87 -8.89
C TYR A 94 19.70 2.92 -8.71
N TRP A 95 20.43 1.82 -8.89
CA TRP A 95 21.89 1.84 -8.86
C TRP A 95 22.51 2.62 -10.03
N PHE A 96 21.76 2.75 -11.12
CA PHE A 96 22.20 3.47 -12.32
C PHE A 96 21.56 4.86 -12.44
N ALA A 97 20.58 5.16 -11.59
CA ALA A 97 19.84 6.42 -11.62
C ALA A 97 20.57 7.51 -10.82
N MET A 98 21.51 8.21 -11.48
CA MET A 98 22.38 9.21 -10.85
C MET A 98 21.83 10.63 -10.91
N THR A 99 20.71 10.87 -11.56
CA THR A 99 20.08 12.18 -11.69
C THR A 99 18.62 12.15 -11.26
N VAL A 100 18.08 13.30 -10.85
CA VAL A 100 16.65 13.44 -10.47
C VAL A 100 15.73 12.90 -11.57
N TYR A 101 16.03 13.23 -12.83
CA TYR A 101 15.21 12.82 -13.98
C TYR A 101 15.25 11.31 -14.21
N THR A 102 16.41 10.67 -14.03
CA THR A 102 16.52 9.20 -14.15
C THR A 102 15.79 8.50 -13.01
N ILE A 103 15.87 9.02 -11.78
CA ILE A 103 15.10 8.50 -10.64
C ILE A 103 13.59 8.66 -10.89
N MET A 104 13.14 9.82 -11.40
CA MET A 104 11.75 10.05 -11.79
C MET A 104 11.27 9.06 -12.85
N ALA A 105 12.10 8.78 -13.87
CA ALA A 105 11.75 7.84 -14.92
C ALA A 105 11.60 6.41 -14.36
N VAL A 106 12.54 5.96 -13.52
CA VAL A 106 12.45 4.65 -12.85
C VAL A 106 11.19 4.58 -11.96
N ARG A 107 10.92 5.63 -11.18
CA ARG A 107 9.71 5.74 -10.35
C ARG A 107 8.43 5.68 -11.18
N PHE A 108 8.36 6.42 -12.27
CA PHE A 108 7.20 6.44 -13.15
C PHE A 108 6.89 5.05 -13.71
N ILE A 109 7.91 4.37 -14.26
CA ILE A 109 7.77 3.02 -14.81
C ILE A 109 7.40 2.04 -13.70
N GLN A 110 8.05 2.13 -12.53
CA GLN A 110 7.76 1.27 -11.36
C GLN A 110 6.32 1.43 -10.89
N GLY A 111 5.80 2.67 -10.88
CA GLY A 111 4.40 2.96 -10.55
C GLY A 111 3.43 2.31 -11.54
N GLY A 112 3.68 2.46 -12.85
CA GLY A 112 2.87 1.83 -13.90
C GLY A 112 2.82 0.31 -13.76
N VAL A 113 3.98 -0.31 -13.57
CA VAL A 113 4.08 -1.77 -13.37
C VAL A 113 3.40 -2.20 -12.08
N MET A 114 3.49 -1.42 -11.00
CA MET A 114 2.78 -1.70 -9.74
C MET A 114 1.26 -1.67 -9.93
N GLY A 115 0.75 -0.76 -10.76
CA GLY A 115 -0.67 -0.72 -11.13
C GLY A 115 -1.14 -2.05 -11.71
N LEU A 116 -0.39 -2.61 -12.66
CA LEU A 116 -0.69 -3.90 -13.28
C LEU A 116 -0.51 -5.06 -12.31
N THR A 117 0.59 -5.06 -11.53
CA THR A 117 0.92 -6.13 -10.58
C THR A 117 -0.14 -6.24 -9.48
N SER A 118 -0.59 -5.11 -8.93
CA SER A 118 -1.60 -5.10 -7.86
C SER A 118 -2.96 -5.63 -8.35
N VAL A 119 -3.41 -5.23 -9.55
CA VAL A 119 -4.67 -5.72 -10.12
C VAL A 119 -4.59 -7.21 -10.43
N SER A 120 -3.49 -7.67 -11.04
CA SER A 120 -3.28 -9.08 -11.35
C SER A 120 -3.25 -9.95 -10.09
N GLY A 121 -2.53 -9.50 -9.04
CA GLY A 121 -2.44 -10.20 -7.76
C GLY A 121 -3.79 -10.30 -7.05
N ASN A 122 -4.56 -9.19 -7.00
CA ASN A 122 -5.91 -9.18 -6.44
C ASN A 122 -6.83 -10.17 -7.17
N THR A 123 -6.78 -10.19 -8.50
CA THR A 123 -7.63 -11.07 -9.31
C THR A 123 -7.30 -12.55 -9.08
N ILE A 124 -6.01 -12.91 -9.05
CA ILE A 124 -5.57 -14.29 -8.73
C ILE A 124 -6.03 -14.68 -7.32
N THR A 125 -5.91 -13.77 -6.36
CA THR A 125 -6.32 -14.02 -4.98
C THR A 125 -7.82 -14.30 -4.88
N ILE A 126 -8.66 -13.51 -5.56
CA ILE A 126 -10.11 -13.71 -5.61
C ILE A 126 -10.47 -15.08 -6.22
N ASP A 127 -9.74 -15.52 -7.25
CA ASP A 127 -9.97 -16.81 -7.90
C ASP A 127 -9.60 -18.00 -7.01
N VAL A 128 -8.59 -17.84 -6.16
CA VAL A 128 -8.10 -18.88 -5.25
C VAL A 128 -8.97 -19.01 -3.99
N ILE A 129 -9.64 -17.93 -3.58
CA ILE A 129 -10.51 -17.93 -2.40
C ILE A 129 -11.85 -18.62 -2.72
N PRO A 130 -12.33 -19.55 -1.88
CA PRO A 130 -13.66 -20.14 -2.03
C PRO A 130 -14.75 -19.07 -2.06
N SER A 131 -15.73 -19.19 -2.96
CA SER A 131 -16.78 -18.17 -3.20
C SER A 131 -17.54 -17.77 -1.93
N LYS A 132 -17.85 -18.73 -1.05
CA LYS A 132 -18.55 -18.52 0.24
C LYS A 132 -17.71 -17.74 1.28
N ARG A 133 -16.39 -17.54 1.05
CA ARG A 133 -15.44 -16.90 1.99
C ARG A 133 -14.64 -15.75 1.37
N ARG A 134 -15.06 -15.21 0.22
CA ARG A 134 -14.33 -14.15 -0.49
C ARG A 134 -14.12 -12.90 0.35
N GLY A 135 -15.14 -12.44 1.05
CA GLY A 135 -15.04 -11.26 1.92
C GLY A 135 -14.02 -11.44 3.04
N GLU A 136 -14.06 -12.58 3.73
CA GLU A 136 -13.12 -12.92 4.79
C GLU A 136 -11.68 -13.04 4.25
N GLY A 137 -11.49 -13.76 3.12
CA GLY A 137 -10.18 -13.94 2.53
C GLY A 137 -9.56 -12.62 2.03
N MET A 138 -10.36 -11.76 1.37
CA MET A 138 -9.89 -10.44 0.95
C MET A 138 -9.57 -9.53 2.13
N GLY A 139 -10.26 -9.69 3.26
CA GLY A 139 -9.91 -9.02 4.51
C GLY A 139 -8.51 -9.41 5.00
N PHE A 140 -8.19 -10.71 5.08
CA PHE A 140 -6.85 -11.18 5.45
C PHE A 140 -5.79 -10.75 4.44
N TYR A 141 -6.08 -10.82 3.14
CA TYR A 141 -5.19 -10.32 2.10
C TYR A 141 -4.89 -8.83 2.26
N GLY A 142 -5.90 -8.01 2.56
CA GLY A 142 -5.73 -6.59 2.87
C GLY A 142 -4.92 -6.32 4.16
N LEU A 143 -4.95 -7.24 5.14
CA LEU A 143 -4.11 -7.11 6.34
C LEU A 143 -2.61 -7.23 6.02
N THR A 144 -2.22 -7.98 5.00
CA THR A 144 -0.80 -8.15 4.64
C THR A 144 -0.16 -6.84 4.19
N ILE A 145 -0.87 -6.00 3.42
CA ILE A 145 -0.34 -4.68 3.03
C ILE A 145 -0.17 -3.78 4.26
N ASN A 146 -1.09 -3.83 5.22
CA ASN A 146 -0.97 -3.01 6.41
C ASN A 146 0.22 -3.41 7.29
N LEU A 147 0.51 -4.72 7.37
CA LEU A 147 1.74 -5.21 8.01
C LEU A 147 2.98 -4.72 7.28
N ALA A 148 3.00 -4.78 5.96
CA ALA A 148 4.10 -4.25 5.15
C ALA A 148 4.30 -2.75 5.38
N MET A 149 3.23 -1.95 5.35
CA MET A 149 3.27 -0.50 5.58
C MET A 149 3.81 -0.12 6.97
N SER A 150 3.58 -0.97 7.97
CA SER A 150 4.03 -0.71 9.34
C SER A 150 5.47 -1.17 9.58
N LEU A 151 5.85 -2.32 9.06
CA LEU A 151 7.13 -2.96 9.36
C LEU A 151 8.25 -2.53 8.41
N ALA A 152 7.94 -2.33 7.12
CA ALA A 152 8.95 -2.02 6.12
C ALA A 152 9.68 -0.67 6.37
N PRO A 153 8.98 0.44 6.71
CA PRO A 153 9.63 1.70 7.03
C PRO A 153 10.58 1.59 8.23
N LEU A 154 10.19 0.83 9.26
CA LEU A 154 11.01 0.61 10.44
C LEU A 154 12.35 -0.08 10.09
N VAL A 155 12.25 -1.19 9.33
CA VAL A 155 13.44 -1.93 8.89
C VAL A 155 14.29 -1.06 7.97
N ALA A 156 13.66 -0.30 7.07
CA ALA A 156 14.34 0.55 6.11
C ALA A 156 15.12 1.69 6.77
N VAL A 157 14.54 2.38 7.75
CA VAL A 157 15.23 3.48 8.45
C VAL A 157 16.42 2.94 9.24
N GLY A 158 16.26 1.85 10.01
CA GLY A 158 17.36 1.23 10.74
C GLY A 158 18.48 0.70 9.83
N LEU A 159 18.16 0.28 8.61
CA LEU A 159 19.12 -0.16 7.61
C LEU A 159 19.82 1.04 6.95
N TYR A 160 19.07 2.12 6.65
CA TYR A 160 19.60 3.36 6.09
C TYR A 160 20.66 3.97 6.98
N ASP A 161 20.38 4.11 8.28
CA ASP A 161 21.29 4.73 9.25
C ASP A 161 22.63 3.97 9.40
N ARG A 162 22.62 2.65 9.12
CA ARG A 162 23.83 1.80 9.24
C ARG A 162 24.60 1.64 7.94
N HIS A 163 23.91 1.54 6.82
CA HIS A 163 24.48 1.07 5.55
C HIS A 163 24.19 1.97 4.36
N GLY A 164 23.32 2.99 4.50
CA GLY A 164 22.93 3.90 3.45
C GLY A 164 21.89 3.36 2.48
N PHE A 165 21.54 4.19 1.48
CA PHE A 165 20.41 3.97 0.59
C PHE A 165 20.56 2.72 -0.31
N PHE A 166 21.74 2.49 -0.87
CA PHE A 166 21.97 1.41 -1.84
C PHE A 166 21.80 0.01 -1.22
N TRP A 167 22.03 -0.15 0.08
CA TRP A 167 21.74 -1.40 0.78
C TRP A 167 20.24 -1.67 0.87
N ILE A 168 19.42 -0.62 1.04
CA ILE A 168 17.96 -0.75 1.03
C ILE A 168 17.49 -1.24 -0.32
N ILE A 169 18.03 -0.70 -1.42
CA ILE A 169 17.72 -1.15 -2.77
C ILE A 169 18.05 -2.64 -2.94
N GLY A 170 19.22 -3.08 -2.47
CA GLY A 170 19.62 -4.50 -2.52
C GLY A 170 18.67 -5.41 -1.74
N VAL A 171 18.34 -5.03 -0.51
CA VAL A 171 17.41 -5.80 0.33
C VAL A 171 16.00 -5.81 -0.27
N ALA A 172 15.50 -4.68 -0.76
CA ALA A 172 14.20 -4.60 -1.43
C ALA A 172 14.13 -5.49 -2.68
N LEU A 173 15.21 -5.52 -3.49
CA LEU A 173 15.33 -6.40 -4.65
C LEU A 173 15.26 -7.88 -4.23
N VAL A 174 16.03 -8.30 -3.21
CA VAL A 174 16.02 -9.68 -2.71
C VAL A 174 14.63 -10.06 -2.21
N ILE A 175 13.98 -9.20 -1.43
CA ILE A 175 12.61 -9.42 -0.92
C ILE A 175 11.63 -9.56 -2.10
N ALA A 176 11.73 -8.71 -3.12
CA ALA A 176 10.87 -8.79 -4.30
C ALA A 176 11.10 -10.09 -5.07
N LEU A 177 12.34 -10.56 -5.23
CA LEU A 177 12.68 -11.84 -5.89
C LEU A 177 12.11 -13.03 -5.11
N VAL A 178 12.19 -13.04 -3.78
CA VAL A 178 11.53 -14.06 -2.93
C VAL A 178 10.02 -14.02 -3.13
N GLY A 179 9.44 -12.82 -3.23
CA GLY A 179 8.01 -12.64 -3.53
C GLY A 179 7.62 -13.27 -4.88
N ILE A 180 8.43 -13.11 -5.93
CA ILE A 180 8.22 -13.74 -7.24
C ILE A 180 8.30 -15.26 -7.12
N GLY A 181 9.27 -15.78 -6.37
CA GLY A 181 9.38 -17.22 -6.08
C GLY A 181 8.11 -17.77 -5.44
N SER A 182 7.51 -17.03 -4.50
CA SER A 182 6.22 -17.36 -3.89
C SER A 182 5.08 -17.44 -4.91
N VAL A 183 5.02 -16.53 -5.89
CA VAL A 183 4.04 -16.60 -7.00
C VAL A 183 4.24 -17.84 -7.84
N GLY A 184 5.48 -18.26 -8.06
CA GLY A 184 5.82 -19.50 -8.78
C GLY A 184 5.13 -20.73 -8.18
N LEU A 185 5.02 -20.78 -6.84
CA LEU A 185 4.42 -21.88 -6.08
C LEU A 185 2.88 -21.93 -6.11
N ILE A 186 2.21 -20.90 -6.62
CA ILE A 186 0.76 -20.87 -6.74
C ILE A 186 0.33 -21.83 -7.85
N CYS A 187 -0.41 -22.89 -7.48
CA CYS A 187 -1.06 -23.76 -8.44
C CYS A 187 -2.33 -23.09 -8.96
N TYR A 188 -2.23 -22.44 -10.10
CA TYR A 188 -3.36 -21.73 -10.72
C TYR A 188 -3.97 -22.57 -11.84
N PRO A 189 -5.27 -22.95 -11.76
CA PRO A 189 -5.91 -23.73 -12.79
C PRO A 189 -5.95 -22.96 -14.12
N LYS A 190 -5.71 -23.69 -15.22
CA LYS A 190 -5.91 -23.11 -16.56
C LYS A 190 -7.38 -22.73 -16.71
N ARG A 191 -7.64 -21.44 -16.85
CA ARG A 191 -8.99 -20.91 -17.11
C ARG A 191 -9.28 -21.02 -18.60
N GLU A 192 -10.50 -21.39 -18.94
CA GLU A 192 -11.00 -21.28 -20.32
C GLU A 192 -10.93 -19.80 -20.76
N LYS A 193 -10.52 -19.59 -22.01
CA LYS A 193 -10.44 -18.23 -22.57
C LYS A 193 -11.86 -17.65 -22.64
N VAL A 194 -12.13 -16.70 -21.76
CA VAL A 194 -13.36 -15.90 -21.83
C VAL A 194 -13.30 -15.02 -23.07
N PRO A 195 -14.40 -14.85 -23.84
CA PRO A 195 -14.45 -13.88 -24.95
C PRO A 195 -13.94 -12.51 -24.46
N ARG A 196 -13.09 -11.88 -25.27
CA ARG A 196 -12.51 -10.56 -24.92
C ARG A 196 -13.63 -9.56 -24.68
N PRO A 197 -13.71 -8.95 -23.51
CA PRO A 197 -14.73 -7.94 -23.25
C PRO A 197 -14.51 -6.73 -24.16
N ALA A 198 -15.60 -6.16 -24.70
CA ALA A 198 -15.50 -4.92 -25.45
C ALA A 198 -14.96 -3.79 -24.56
N PHE A 199 -14.05 -3.00 -25.10
CA PHE A 199 -13.53 -1.81 -24.42
C PHE A 199 -14.66 -0.78 -24.26
N SER A 200 -15.02 -0.46 -23.00
CA SER A 200 -16.06 0.52 -22.70
C SER A 200 -15.56 1.46 -21.60
N LEU A 201 -15.62 2.77 -21.85
CA LEU A 201 -15.20 3.81 -20.90
C LEU A 201 -16.08 3.85 -19.64
N ASP A 202 -17.34 3.46 -19.73
CA ASP A 202 -18.30 3.46 -18.61
C ASP A 202 -17.90 2.51 -17.46
N ARG A 203 -16.97 1.59 -17.71
CA ARG A 203 -16.43 0.66 -16.69
C ARG A 203 -15.32 1.25 -15.84
N PHE A 204 -14.79 2.42 -16.21
CA PHE A 204 -13.62 3.00 -15.54
C PHE A 204 -13.99 3.98 -14.42
N PHE A 205 -15.20 4.53 -14.41
CA PHE A 205 -15.59 5.55 -13.44
C PHE A 205 -16.94 5.24 -12.77
N LEU A 206 -16.89 4.90 -11.48
CA LEU A 206 -18.11 4.80 -10.66
C LEU A 206 -18.44 6.19 -10.09
N VAL A 207 -19.14 7.03 -10.85
CA VAL A 207 -19.48 8.41 -10.48
C VAL A 207 -20.21 8.49 -9.14
N LYS A 208 -21.03 7.50 -8.79
CA LYS A 208 -21.73 7.42 -7.50
C LYS A 208 -20.82 7.32 -6.29
N ALA A 209 -19.60 6.79 -6.46
CA ALA A 209 -18.61 6.68 -5.39
C ALA A 209 -17.73 7.94 -5.22
N LEU A 210 -17.87 8.93 -6.12
CA LEU A 210 -17.00 10.12 -6.13
C LEU A 210 -17.02 10.91 -4.81
N PRO A 211 -18.16 11.16 -4.13
CA PRO A 211 -18.15 11.87 -2.84
C PRO A 211 -17.37 11.12 -1.76
N ALA A 212 -17.53 9.79 -1.67
CA ALA A 212 -16.79 8.97 -0.73
C ALA A 212 -15.30 8.91 -1.09
N ALA A 213 -14.96 8.87 -2.38
CA ALA A 213 -13.58 8.91 -2.86
C ALA A 213 -12.90 10.24 -2.53
N LEU A 214 -13.57 11.37 -2.69
CA LEU A 214 -13.05 12.70 -2.31
C LEU A 214 -12.82 12.80 -0.80
N ALA A 215 -13.76 12.31 0.01
CA ALA A 215 -13.59 12.28 1.46
C ALA A 215 -12.39 11.40 1.87
N TYR A 216 -12.22 10.24 1.23
CA TYR A 216 -11.07 9.38 1.48
C TYR A 216 -9.75 10.00 1.02
N LEU A 217 -9.76 10.76 -0.07
CA LEU A 217 -8.58 11.48 -0.57
C LEU A 217 -8.04 12.45 0.47
N LEU A 218 -8.92 13.19 1.18
CA LEU A 218 -8.53 14.11 2.26
C LEU A 218 -7.83 13.39 3.43
N VAL A 219 -8.14 12.12 3.64
CA VAL A 219 -7.47 11.27 4.64
C VAL A 219 -6.16 10.69 4.08
N ALA A 220 -6.15 10.32 2.81
CA ALA A 220 -5.00 9.67 2.18
C ALA A 220 -3.82 10.62 1.96
N ILE A 221 -4.08 11.92 1.69
CA ILE A 221 -3.04 12.94 1.48
C ILE A 221 -2.11 13.05 2.70
N PRO A 222 -2.59 13.38 3.92
CA PRO A 222 -1.72 13.49 5.07
C PRO A 222 -1.06 12.16 5.45
N TYR A 223 -1.70 11.03 5.17
CA TYR A 223 -1.08 9.72 5.36
C TYR A 223 0.12 9.51 4.45
N GLY A 224 -0.02 9.85 3.17
CA GLY A 224 1.09 9.78 2.20
C GLY A 224 2.25 10.69 2.57
N MET A 225 1.95 11.91 3.09
CA MET A 225 2.96 12.84 3.59
C MET A 225 3.74 12.25 4.76
N LEU A 226 3.07 11.63 5.73
CA LEU A 226 3.73 10.98 6.86
C LEU A 226 4.66 9.85 6.40
N LEU A 227 4.16 8.95 5.55
CA LEU A 227 4.97 7.83 5.06
C LEU A 227 6.25 8.28 4.37
N SER A 228 6.22 9.43 3.71
CA SER A 228 7.33 9.93 2.91
C SER A 228 8.25 10.87 3.68
N PHE A 229 7.71 11.77 4.49
CA PHE A 229 8.46 12.89 5.02
C PHE A 229 8.66 12.89 6.55
N VAL A 230 7.99 12.00 7.29
CA VAL A 230 8.07 12.00 8.76
C VAL A 230 9.49 11.79 9.30
N VAL A 231 10.30 10.98 8.61
CA VAL A 231 11.70 10.75 9.03
C VAL A 231 12.54 12.01 8.79
N LEU A 232 12.36 12.65 7.64
CA LEU A 232 13.04 13.90 7.33
C LEU A 232 12.66 15.01 8.33
N TYR A 233 11.36 15.15 8.61
CA TYR A 233 10.86 16.10 9.61
C TYR A 233 11.40 15.79 11.01
N GLY A 234 11.42 14.50 11.41
CA GLY A 234 11.98 14.10 12.68
C GLY A 234 13.47 14.40 12.84
N LYS A 235 14.24 14.31 11.75
CA LYS A 235 15.65 14.74 11.72
C LYS A 235 15.80 16.24 11.84
N GLU A 236 14.93 17.02 11.17
CA GLU A 236 14.92 18.47 11.22
C GLU A 236 14.67 19.03 12.63
N ILE A 237 13.77 18.38 13.39
CA ILE A 237 13.47 18.73 14.79
C ILE A 237 14.32 17.95 15.80
N GLU A 238 15.41 17.31 15.35
CA GLU A 238 16.41 16.61 16.17
C GLU A 238 15.83 15.48 17.06
N VAL A 239 14.77 14.80 16.59
CA VAL A 239 14.21 13.64 17.29
C VAL A 239 15.16 12.44 17.19
N PRO A 240 15.56 11.83 18.32
CA PRO A 240 16.36 10.61 18.28
C PRO A 240 15.59 9.46 17.62
N ASN A 241 16.21 8.80 16.63
CA ASN A 241 15.62 7.65 15.92
C ASN A 241 14.19 7.90 15.42
N PRO A 242 13.96 8.84 14.50
CA PRO A 242 12.61 9.19 14.03
C PRO A 242 11.86 8.02 13.39
N GLY A 243 12.55 6.95 12.98
CA GLY A 243 11.94 5.71 12.49
C GLY A 243 11.03 5.01 13.50
N TYR A 244 11.19 5.22 14.80
CA TYR A 244 10.29 4.69 15.82
C TYR A 244 8.87 5.26 15.73
N PHE A 245 8.67 6.35 14.99
CA PHE A 245 7.35 6.84 14.61
C PHE A 245 6.48 5.74 14.03
N PHE A 246 7.03 4.92 13.14
CA PHE A 246 6.30 3.83 12.49
C PHE A 246 5.90 2.72 13.46
N ILE A 247 6.69 2.47 14.51
CA ILE A 247 6.31 1.51 15.58
C ILE A 247 5.10 2.04 16.35
N CYS A 248 5.17 3.29 16.81
CA CYS A 248 4.08 3.92 17.56
C CYS A 248 2.80 3.97 16.73
N MET A 249 2.93 4.33 15.44
CA MET A 249 1.81 4.34 14.50
C MET A 249 1.24 2.94 14.28
N ALA A 250 2.10 1.91 14.14
CA ALA A 250 1.66 0.52 13.98
C ALA A 250 0.90 -0.01 15.20
N ILE A 251 1.36 0.32 16.41
CA ILE A 251 0.65 0.01 17.67
C ILE A 251 -0.71 0.69 17.68
N GLY A 252 -0.78 1.97 17.29
CA GLY A 252 -2.03 2.72 17.17
C GLY A 252 -3.01 2.07 16.18
N VAL A 253 -2.56 1.72 14.98
CA VAL A 253 -3.36 1.01 13.97
C VAL A 253 -3.85 -0.34 14.49
N GLY A 254 -2.97 -1.12 15.15
CA GLY A 254 -3.31 -2.42 15.70
C GLY A 254 -4.38 -2.36 16.80
N THR A 255 -4.21 -1.46 17.76
CA THR A 255 -5.18 -1.24 18.85
C THR A 255 -6.54 -0.76 18.33
N ALA A 256 -6.51 0.17 17.37
CA ALA A 256 -7.72 0.68 16.74
C ALA A 256 -8.53 -0.41 16.03
N ARG A 257 -7.87 -1.34 15.36
CA ARG A 257 -8.53 -2.46 14.65
C ARG A 257 -9.22 -3.45 15.57
N LEU A 258 -8.65 -3.70 16.75
CA LEU A 258 -9.26 -4.56 17.75
C LEU A 258 -10.59 -3.97 18.29
N ILE A 259 -10.71 -2.64 18.31
CA ILE A 259 -11.87 -1.93 18.83
C ILE A 259 -12.87 -1.61 17.71
N SER A 260 -12.41 -1.14 16.56
CA SER A 260 -13.25 -0.64 15.47
C SER A 260 -14.08 -1.74 14.79
N GLY A 261 -13.58 -2.96 14.71
CA GLY A 261 -14.32 -4.08 14.13
C GLY A 261 -15.68 -4.27 14.79
N ARG A 262 -15.73 -4.27 16.12
CA ARG A 262 -16.98 -4.40 16.90
C ARG A 262 -17.94 -3.23 16.70
N LEU A 263 -17.42 -2.00 16.55
CA LEU A 263 -18.24 -0.79 16.38
C LEU A 263 -18.85 -0.70 14.98
N VAL A 264 -18.13 -1.12 13.95
CA VAL A 264 -18.60 -1.16 12.57
C VAL A 264 -19.68 -2.22 12.39
N ASP A 265 -19.53 -3.39 13.02
CA ASP A 265 -20.51 -4.48 12.98
C ASP A 265 -21.87 -4.08 13.60
N HIS A 266 -21.90 -3.11 14.52
CA HIS A 266 -23.12 -2.56 15.10
C HIS A 266 -23.79 -1.46 14.26
N GLY A 267 -23.42 -1.28 13.02
CA GLY A 267 -24.05 -0.33 12.07
C GLY A 267 -23.73 1.15 12.32
N LYS A 268 -22.80 1.48 13.22
CA LYS A 268 -22.43 2.88 13.56
C LYS A 268 -21.32 3.44 12.68
N ILE A 269 -21.25 3.02 11.43
CA ILE A 269 -20.14 3.33 10.51
C ILE A 269 -19.93 4.85 10.32
N HIS A 270 -21.00 5.63 10.22
CA HIS A 270 -20.90 7.09 10.04
C HIS A 270 -20.33 7.78 11.28
N VAL A 271 -20.76 7.39 12.48
CA VAL A 271 -20.24 7.95 13.74
C VAL A 271 -18.75 7.61 13.89
N VAL A 272 -18.39 6.37 13.63
CA VAL A 272 -17.00 5.89 13.69
C VAL A 272 -16.12 6.64 12.68
N SER A 273 -16.61 6.87 11.46
CA SER A 273 -15.89 7.65 10.45
C SER A 273 -15.68 9.11 10.88
N ILE A 274 -16.72 9.77 11.40
CA ILE A 274 -16.62 11.18 11.85
C ILE A 274 -15.65 11.31 13.02
N VAL A 275 -15.76 10.45 14.03
CA VAL A 275 -14.86 10.46 15.19
C VAL A 275 -13.41 10.25 14.78
N SER A 276 -13.16 9.31 13.85
CA SER A 276 -11.81 9.06 13.36
C SER A 276 -11.23 10.23 12.56
N LEU A 277 -12.03 10.92 11.75
CA LEU A 277 -11.61 12.10 11.01
C LEU A 277 -11.29 13.27 11.93
N VAL A 278 -12.13 13.52 12.95
CA VAL A 278 -11.89 14.58 13.95
C VAL A 278 -10.61 14.27 14.74
N SER A 279 -10.44 13.02 15.17
CA SER A 279 -9.22 12.58 15.86
C SER A 279 -7.97 12.78 15.01
N LEU A 280 -8.03 12.44 13.72
CA LEU A 280 -6.92 12.67 12.78
C LEU A 280 -6.64 14.17 12.63
N ALA A 281 -7.66 15.00 12.43
CA ALA A 281 -7.49 16.45 12.28
C ALA A 281 -6.81 17.07 13.51
N ILE A 282 -7.24 16.70 14.71
CA ILE A 282 -6.62 17.16 15.96
C ILE A 282 -5.17 16.67 16.06
N SER A 283 -4.94 15.38 15.79
CA SER A 283 -3.60 14.77 15.88
C SER A 283 -2.62 15.42 14.90
N PHE A 284 -3.04 15.71 13.66
CA PHE A 284 -2.21 16.41 12.67
C PHE A 284 -1.97 17.87 13.05
N SER A 285 -2.98 18.55 13.61
CA SER A 285 -2.82 19.95 14.07
C SER A 285 -1.79 20.03 15.21
N VAL A 286 -1.86 19.10 16.16
CA VAL A 286 -0.86 19.01 17.23
C VAL A 286 0.51 18.65 16.66
N PHE A 287 0.57 17.67 15.75
CA PHE A 287 1.82 17.24 15.11
C PHE A 287 2.53 18.37 14.37
N ALA A 288 1.78 19.26 13.72
CA ALA A 288 2.34 20.42 12.99
C ALA A 288 3.01 21.47 13.91
N THR A 289 2.71 21.47 15.20
CA THR A 289 3.24 22.44 16.18
C THR A 289 4.28 21.84 17.12
N VAL A 290 4.68 20.58 16.86
CA VAL A 290 5.53 19.80 17.76
C VAL A 290 7.00 20.08 17.54
N HIS A 291 7.73 20.26 18.66
CA HIS A 291 9.17 20.38 18.70
C HIS A 291 9.82 19.46 19.76
N THR A 292 9.07 18.50 20.31
CA THR A 292 9.57 17.58 21.34
C THR A 292 9.35 16.12 20.93
N SER A 293 10.36 15.27 21.21
CA SER A 293 10.32 13.84 20.88
C SER A 293 9.14 13.10 21.48
N PHE A 294 8.76 13.46 22.74
CA PHE A 294 7.63 12.82 23.40
C PHE A 294 6.30 13.04 22.63
N VAL A 295 6.01 14.29 22.25
CA VAL A 295 4.77 14.62 21.53
C VAL A 295 4.83 14.08 20.10
N PHE A 296 6.00 14.02 19.47
CA PHE A 296 6.19 13.39 18.16
C PHE A 296 5.72 11.93 18.15
N PHE A 297 6.14 11.13 19.14
CA PHE A 297 5.73 9.73 19.24
C PHE A 297 4.29 9.55 19.75
N ALA A 298 3.82 10.44 20.64
CA ALA A 298 2.42 10.43 21.07
C ALA A 298 1.45 10.72 19.91
N CYS A 299 1.80 11.70 19.05
CA CYS A 299 1.05 11.97 17.83
C CYS A 299 1.07 10.78 16.87
N ALA A 300 2.21 10.07 16.73
CA ALA A 300 2.28 8.86 15.92
C ALA A 300 1.26 7.80 16.34
N LEU A 301 1.15 7.56 17.66
CA LEU A 301 0.16 6.64 18.22
C LEU A 301 -1.27 7.09 17.93
N ALA A 302 -1.60 8.36 18.17
CA ALA A 302 -2.91 8.93 17.96
C ALA A 302 -3.33 8.91 16.48
N ILE A 303 -2.40 9.29 15.59
CA ILE A 303 -2.57 9.21 14.14
C ILE A 303 -2.79 7.77 13.69
N GLY A 304 -2.03 6.81 14.25
CA GLY A 304 -2.20 5.39 14.00
C GLY A 304 -3.59 4.89 14.37
N ILE A 305 -4.12 5.31 15.53
CA ILE A 305 -5.50 4.98 15.95
C ILE A 305 -6.49 5.55 14.92
N GLY A 306 -6.36 6.80 14.54
CA GLY A 306 -7.24 7.43 13.55
C GLY A 306 -7.26 6.70 12.21
N PHE A 307 -6.11 6.35 11.65
CA PHE A 307 -6.01 5.60 10.39
C PHE A 307 -6.49 4.15 10.53
N GLY A 308 -6.22 3.50 11.66
CA GLY A 308 -6.66 2.14 11.93
C GLY A 308 -8.18 1.99 11.90
N VAL A 309 -8.92 3.06 12.23
CA VAL A 309 -10.38 3.13 12.19
C VAL A 309 -10.89 3.63 10.84
N SER A 310 -10.33 4.72 10.29
CA SER A 310 -10.87 5.39 9.10
C SER A 310 -10.75 4.54 7.84
N VAL A 311 -9.63 3.86 7.61
CA VAL A 311 -9.40 3.07 6.39
C VAL A 311 -10.45 1.96 6.21
N PRO A 312 -10.72 1.07 7.19
CA PRO A 312 -11.77 0.07 7.05
C PRO A 312 -13.18 0.68 6.91
N ALA A 313 -13.46 1.78 7.60
CA ALA A 313 -14.75 2.45 7.52
C ALA A 313 -15.04 2.97 6.10
N PHE A 314 -14.05 3.62 5.45
CA PHE A 314 -14.19 4.05 4.06
C PHE A 314 -14.26 2.87 3.08
N GLN A 315 -13.53 1.78 3.31
CA GLN A 315 -13.64 0.57 2.49
C GLN A 315 -15.07 0.00 2.54
N CYS A 316 -15.69 -0.06 3.72
CA CYS A 316 -17.10 -0.46 3.85
C CYS A 316 -18.05 0.51 3.12
N LEU A 317 -17.82 1.82 3.20
CA LEU A 317 -18.62 2.81 2.46
C LEU A 317 -18.53 2.60 0.95
N PHE A 318 -17.35 2.33 0.40
CA PHE A 318 -17.18 2.02 -1.02
C PHE A 318 -17.93 0.76 -1.46
N VAL A 319 -17.88 -0.30 -0.64
CA VAL A 319 -18.61 -1.55 -0.93
C VAL A 319 -20.12 -1.32 -0.91
N ASN A 320 -20.62 -0.51 0.01
CA ASN A 320 -22.06 -0.20 0.11
C ASN A 320 -22.58 0.68 -1.03
N VAL A 321 -21.72 1.50 -1.66
CA VAL A 321 -22.08 2.35 -2.80
C VAL A 321 -21.96 1.60 -4.13
N ALA A 322 -21.19 0.51 -4.19
CA ALA A 322 -21.03 -0.31 -5.38
C ALA A 322 -22.33 -1.06 -5.69
N PRO A 323 -22.82 -1.05 -6.95
CA PRO A 323 -23.98 -1.83 -7.34
C PRO A 323 -23.73 -3.33 -7.18
N HIS A 324 -24.70 -4.08 -6.68
CA HIS A 324 -24.60 -5.54 -6.45
C HIS A 324 -24.39 -6.39 -7.73
N HIS A 325 -24.31 -5.76 -8.90
CA HIS A 325 -24.20 -6.41 -10.22
C HIS A 325 -22.85 -6.18 -10.94
N MET A 326 -21.85 -5.58 -10.27
CA MET A 326 -20.48 -5.43 -10.80
C MET A 326 -19.45 -6.27 -10.07
#